data_ce4d7c95f80afcfb3b74e31744ed1d5d
#
_entry.id   ce4d7c95f80afcfb3b74e31744ed1d5d
#
_cell.length_a   1.000
_cell.length_b   1.000
_cell.length_c   1.000
_cell.angle_alpha   90.00
_cell.angle_beta   90.00
_cell.angle_gamma   90.00
#
_symmetry.space_group_name_H-M   'P 1'
#
loop_
_entity.id
_entity.type
_entity.pdbx_description
1 polymer ?
#
loop_
_entity_poly.entity_id
_entity_poly.type
_entity_poly.pdbx_seq_one_letter_code
_entity_poly.pdbx_strand_id
1 'polypeptide(L)'
;MFEAPKLTNAGKALYYRNLGGEALRITTMQLGDGQLNTPIATLTSLIHSVVSIDAAVKQRTDYVEVNAKFSNAGLSAGFYWREVGIFCADPDNPDDRSKDILYCYQNAYDTADYIAPAATELVEKSVTIPIIVGDTKTVTCALEKSLIYITQSDLEDSLKGHLRQTEKGIPGGVATLGADGKLSESQRPTVDAYTKAQTDQRISAAVDSHNNAENAHTDIRNETVKLKSEIDALNLKFTMNVTKNPFSATFGSLDGLTVTGVWNAELARVEF
;
A
#
# COMPACT_ATOMS: atom_id res chain seq x y z
N MET A 1 17.75 13.26 0.51
CA MET A 1 16.31 13.45 0.87
C MET A 1 15.62 14.07 -0.33
N PHE A 2 14.53 13.47 -0.82
CA PHE A 2 13.76 14.04 -1.93
C PHE A 2 13.03 15.32 -1.52
N GLU A 3 13.00 16.31 -2.40
CA GLU A 3 12.13 17.47 -2.24
C GLU A 3 10.66 17.12 -2.49
N ALA A 4 9.74 18.05 -2.19
CA ALA A 4 8.33 17.88 -2.54
C ALA A 4 8.15 17.70 -4.06
N PRO A 5 7.17 16.85 -4.50
CA PRO A 5 6.89 16.68 -5.91
C PRO A 5 6.49 18.02 -6.55
N LYS A 6 7.10 18.35 -7.68
CA LYS A 6 6.83 19.57 -8.43
C LYS A 6 6.23 19.21 -9.78
N LEU A 7 5.13 19.85 -10.13
CA LEU A 7 4.48 19.66 -11.43
C LEU A 7 5.35 20.22 -12.56
N THR A 8 5.44 19.48 -13.66
CA THR A 8 5.97 20.00 -14.91
C THR A 8 4.94 20.93 -15.58
N ASN A 9 5.32 21.63 -16.63
CA ASN A 9 4.36 22.45 -17.42
C ASN A 9 3.28 21.55 -18.05
N ALA A 10 3.65 20.39 -18.58
CA ALA A 10 2.71 19.42 -19.12
C ALA A 10 1.84 18.81 -18.01
N GLY A 11 2.42 18.52 -16.83
CA GLY A 11 1.68 18.08 -15.65
C GLY A 11 0.68 19.11 -15.16
N LYS A 12 1.02 20.41 -15.19
CA LYS A 12 0.05 21.47 -14.88
C LYS A 12 -1.10 21.51 -15.88
N ALA A 13 -0.85 21.29 -17.17
CA ALA A 13 -1.91 21.22 -18.17
C ALA A 13 -2.87 20.07 -17.84
N LEU A 14 -2.36 18.87 -17.51
CA LEU A 14 -3.18 17.74 -17.06
C LEU A 14 -3.93 18.04 -15.75
N TYR A 15 -3.32 18.72 -14.80
CA TYR A 15 -3.98 19.16 -13.57
C TYR A 15 -5.20 20.04 -13.86
N TYR A 16 -5.07 21.02 -14.77
CA TYR A 16 -6.20 21.88 -15.14
C TYR A 16 -7.29 21.13 -15.89
N ARG A 17 -6.94 20.18 -16.77
CA ARG A 17 -7.92 19.29 -17.44
C ARG A 17 -8.67 18.44 -16.40
N ASN A 18 -7.96 17.90 -15.44
CA ASN A 18 -8.55 17.11 -14.35
C ASN A 18 -9.44 17.96 -13.43
N LEU A 19 -9.08 19.21 -13.14
CA LEU A 19 -9.93 20.16 -12.42
C LEU A 19 -11.22 20.45 -13.17
N GLY A 20 -11.20 20.39 -14.50
CA GLY A 20 -12.36 20.47 -15.38
C GLY A 20 -13.20 19.18 -15.45
N GLY A 21 -12.84 18.13 -14.70
CA GLY A 21 -13.56 16.86 -14.63
C GLY A 21 -13.04 15.78 -15.57
N GLU A 22 -11.95 16.03 -16.32
CA GLU A 22 -11.35 15.01 -17.16
C GLU A 22 -10.58 13.99 -16.32
N ALA A 23 -10.63 12.70 -16.71
CA ALA A 23 -9.95 11.65 -15.96
C ALA A 23 -8.43 11.81 -16.07
N LEU A 24 -7.75 11.78 -14.91
CA LEU A 24 -6.29 11.70 -14.82
C LEU A 24 -5.89 10.24 -14.58
N ARG A 25 -5.29 9.61 -15.59
CA ARG A 25 -4.87 8.21 -15.54
C ARG A 25 -3.37 8.11 -15.28
N ILE A 26 -3.01 7.77 -14.05
CA ILE A 26 -1.62 7.54 -13.66
C ILE A 26 -1.17 6.18 -14.20
N THR A 27 0.01 6.15 -14.76
CA THR A 27 0.54 4.98 -15.48
C THR A 27 1.74 4.39 -14.77
N THR A 28 2.84 5.14 -14.67
CA THR A 28 4.09 4.64 -14.11
C THR A 28 4.71 5.61 -13.13
N MET A 29 5.50 5.05 -12.24
CA MET A 29 6.53 5.74 -11.49
C MET A 29 7.89 5.34 -12.05
N GLN A 30 8.70 6.30 -12.44
CA GLN A 30 10.06 6.04 -12.91
C GLN A 30 11.08 6.54 -11.88
N LEU A 31 12.14 5.75 -11.70
CA LEU A 31 13.27 6.06 -10.85
C LEU A 31 14.50 6.26 -11.72
N GLY A 32 15.32 7.23 -11.37
CA GLY A 32 16.50 7.57 -12.16
C GLY A 32 17.69 8.06 -11.32
N ASP A 33 18.82 8.23 -11.97
CA ASP A 33 20.06 8.69 -11.36
C ASP A 33 20.62 9.97 -11.99
N GLY A 34 19.84 10.59 -12.89
CA GLY A 34 20.24 11.82 -13.56
C GLY A 34 20.46 13.01 -12.60
N GLN A 35 21.41 13.85 -12.93
CA GLN A 35 21.64 15.10 -12.22
C GLN A 35 20.81 16.22 -12.84
N LEU A 36 19.98 16.84 -12.01
CA LEU A 36 19.10 17.91 -12.44
C LEU A 36 19.91 19.19 -12.72
N ASN A 37 19.94 19.61 -13.98
CA ASN A 37 20.61 20.81 -14.46
C ASN A 37 19.68 21.79 -15.22
N THR A 38 18.39 21.44 -15.28
CA THR A 38 17.36 22.21 -15.98
C THR A 38 16.16 22.46 -15.06
N PRO A 39 15.36 23.50 -15.29
CA PRO A 39 14.16 23.74 -14.50
C PRO A 39 13.17 22.56 -14.59
N ILE A 40 12.69 22.05 -13.45
CA ILE A 40 11.73 20.93 -13.37
C ILE A 40 10.49 21.20 -14.24
N ALA A 41 10.05 22.45 -14.29
CA ALA A 41 8.87 22.83 -15.07
C ALA A 41 8.97 22.47 -16.58
N THR A 42 10.17 22.41 -17.12
CA THR A 42 10.42 22.15 -18.55
C THR A 42 10.71 20.69 -18.87
N LEU A 43 10.83 19.84 -17.85
CA LEU A 43 11.08 18.41 -18.06
C LEU A 43 9.89 17.72 -18.72
N THR A 44 10.19 16.87 -19.68
CA THR A 44 9.23 15.95 -20.33
C THR A 44 9.49 14.50 -20.00
N SER A 45 10.67 14.19 -19.47
CA SER A 45 11.11 12.86 -19.00
C SER A 45 12.07 13.02 -17.83
N LEU A 46 12.46 11.93 -17.17
CA LEU A 46 13.62 11.94 -16.30
C LEU A 46 14.88 12.28 -17.12
N ILE A 47 15.89 12.84 -16.46
CA ILE A 47 17.21 13.08 -17.08
C ILE A 47 17.86 11.75 -17.49
N HIS A 48 17.83 10.77 -16.58
CA HIS A 48 18.24 9.41 -16.88
C HIS A 48 17.40 8.39 -16.10
N SER A 49 16.41 7.80 -16.77
CA SER A 49 15.55 6.77 -16.19
C SER A 49 16.27 5.44 -16.11
N VAL A 50 16.27 4.81 -14.93
CA VAL A 50 16.89 3.50 -14.68
C VAL A 50 15.81 2.43 -14.54
N VAL A 51 14.72 2.73 -13.84
CA VAL A 51 13.64 1.77 -13.57
C VAL A 51 12.29 2.42 -13.84
N SER A 52 11.41 1.69 -14.48
CA SER A 52 9.99 2.05 -14.67
C SER A 52 9.12 1.01 -13.96
N ILE A 53 8.19 1.46 -13.15
CA ILE A 53 7.33 0.63 -12.31
C ILE A 53 5.89 1.07 -12.51
N ASP A 54 4.97 0.12 -12.68
CA ASP A 54 3.56 0.43 -12.72
C ASP A 54 3.10 1.01 -11.39
N ALA A 55 2.33 2.08 -11.46
CA ALA A 55 1.87 2.81 -10.30
C ALA A 55 0.43 2.45 -9.93
N ALA A 56 0.19 2.27 -8.64
CA ALA A 56 -1.15 2.16 -8.06
C ALA A 56 -1.56 3.48 -7.43
N VAL A 57 -2.86 3.77 -7.39
CA VAL A 57 -3.40 5.00 -6.80
C VAL A 57 -4.28 4.68 -5.60
N LYS A 58 -4.11 5.47 -4.54
CA LYS A 58 -5.04 5.52 -3.42
C LYS A 58 -5.60 6.93 -3.28
N GLN A 59 -6.90 7.06 -3.51
CA GLN A 59 -7.58 8.35 -3.37
C GLN A 59 -7.68 8.74 -1.89
N ARG A 60 -7.45 10.02 -1.61
CA ARG A 60 -7.67 10.65 -0.32
C ARG A 60 -8.66 11.81 -0.51
N THR A 61 -9.05 12.48 0.56
CA THR A 61 -10.00 13.59 0.48
C THR A 61 -9.47 14.72 -0.40
N ASP A 62 -8.21 15.13 -0.19
CA ASP A 62 -7.64 16.34 -0.78
C ASP A 62 -6.43 16.07 -1.69
N TYR A 63 -5.98 14.84 -1.78
CA TYR A 63 -4.82 14.43 -2.58
C TYR A 63 -4.91 12.97 -2.99
N VAL A 64 -4.00 12.54 -3.81
CA VAL A 64 -3.86 11.15 -4.24
C VAL A 64 -2.49 10.63 -3.85
N GLU A 65 -2.43 9.45 -3.26
CA GLU A 65 -1.18 8.72 -3.03
C GLU A 65 -0.90 7.82 -4.23
N VAL A 66 0.26 8.04 -4.83
CA VAL A 66 0.79 7.15 -5.87
C VAL A 66 1.76 6.19 -5.22
N ASN A 67 1.47 4.90 -5.35
CA ASN A 67 2.24 3.82 -4.73
C ASN A 67 2.88 2.97 -5.82
N ALA A 68 4.16 2.64 -5.64
CA ALA A 68 4.85 1.68 -6.48
C ALA A 68 5.74 0.77 -5.62
N LYS A 69 5.90 -0.49 -6.03
CA LYS A 69 6.85 -1.41 -5.40
C LYS A 69 8.09 -1.51 -6.28
N PHE A 70 9.18 -1.02 -5.73
CA PHE A 70 10.50 -1.14 -6.33
C PHE A 70 11.17 -2.42 -5.87
N SER A 71 11.77 -3.13 -6.82
CA SER A 71 12.74 -4.20 -6.56
C SER A 71 13.94 -4.02 -7.48
N ASN A 72 15.14 -4.21 -6.95
CA ASN A 72 16.36 -4.21 -7.75
C ASN A 72 16.68 -5.56 -8.39
N ALA A 73 15.79 -6.55 -8.29
CA ALA A 73 16.01 -7.91 -8.78
C ALA A 73 16.47 -8.00 -10.25
N GLY A 74 16.06 -7.02 -11.08
CA GLY A 74 16.48 -6.93 -12.50
C GLY A 74 17.71 -6.05 -12.76
N LEU A 75 18.32 -5.46 -11.72
CA LEU A 75 19.42 -4.53 -11.90
C LEU A 75 20.78 -5.24 -11.90
N SER A 76 21.50 -5.14 -13.02
CA SER A 76 22.88 -5.63 -13.17
C SER A 76 23.92 -4.67 -12.60
N ALA A 77 23.59 -3.37 -12.51
CA ALA A 77 24.44 -2.32 -11.95
C ALA A 77 23.66 -1.51 -10.90
N GLY A 78 24.36 -1.05 -9.87
CA GLY A 78 23.77 -0.14 -8.90
C GLY A 78 23.66 1.28 -9.43
N PHE A 79 22.82 2.09 -8.79
CA PHE A 79 22.65 3.49 -9.16
C PHE A 79 22.37 4.37 -7.94
N TYR A 80 22.64 5.66 -8.05
CA TYR A 80 22.23 6.65 -7.06
C TYR A 80 20.80 7.10 -7.37
N TRP A 81 19.86 6.76 -6.48
CA TRP A 81 18.45 7.12 -6.67
C TRP A 81 18.22 8.61 -6.48
N ARG A 82 18.43 9.38 -7.55
CA ARG A 82 18.31 10.84 -7.57
C ARG A 82 16.96 11.34 -8.03
N GLU A 83 16.29 10.61 -8.91
CA GLU A 83 15.11 11.09 -9.61
C GLU A 83 13.90 10.19 -9.31
N VAL A 84 12.75 10.83 -9.15
CA VAL A 84 11.44 10.16 -9.21
C VAL A 84 10.51 10.98 -10.09
N GLY A 85 9.89 10.32 -11.06
CA GLY A 85 8.87 10.91 -11.94
C GLY A 85 7.59 10.10 -11.89
N ILE A 86 6.44 10.78 -11.81
CA ILE A 86 5.12 10.19 -11.97
C ILE A 86 4.63 10.52 -13.37
N PHE A 87 4.25 9.49 -14.11
CA PHE A 87 3.74 9.62 -15.47
C PHE A 87 2.24 9.34 -15.51
N CYS A 88 1.58 10.06 -16.40
CA CYS A 88 0.16 9.90 -16.67
C CYS A 88 -0.04 9.65 -18.17
N ALA A 89 -1.07 8.89 -18.53
CA ALA A 89 -1.47 8.73 -19.93
C ALA A 89 -1.76 10.08 -20.54
N ASP A 90 -1.33 10.28 -21.79
CA ASP A 90 -1.77 11.39 -22.60
C ASP A 90 -3.27 11.24 -22.88
N PRO A 91 -4.14 12.17 -22.48
CA PRO A 91 -5.57 12.05 -22.72
C PRO A 91 -5.95 11.97 -24.19
N ASP A 92 -5.11 12.51 -25.07
CA ASP A 92 -5.33 12.49 -26.51
C ASP A 92 -4.85 11.17 -27.15
N ASN A 93 -4.04 10.38 -26.43
CA ASN A 93 -3.50 9.08 -26.84
C ASN A 93 -3.44 8.10 -25.64
N PRO A 94 -4.57 7.77 -25.01
CA PRO A 94 -4.59 7.13 -23.68
C PRO A 94 -4.04 5.69 -23.64
N ASP A 95 -3.93 5.03 -24.78
CA ASP A 95 -3.44 3.65 -24.91
C ASP A 95 -2.00 3.57 -25.42
N ASP A 96 -1.39 4.69 -25.80
CA ASP A 96 -0.01 4.78 -26.27
C ASP A 96 0.93 5.21 -25.13
N ARG A 97 1.50 4.23 -24.45
CA ARG A 97 2.42 4.45 -23.31
C ARG A 97 3.70 5.21 -23.69
N SER A 98 4.05 5.24 -24.97
CA SER A 98 5.20 6.02 -25.42
C SER A 98 4.97 7.53 -25.36
N LYS A 99 3.71 7.94 -25.24
CA LYS A 99 3.27 9.33 -25.12
C LYS A 99 2.90 9.73 -23.70
N ASP A 100 3.15 8.85 -22.72
CA ASP A 100 2.90 9.18 -21.32
C ASP A 100 3.60 10.49 -20.94
N ILE A 101 2.88 11.32 -20.23
CA ILE A 101 3.29 12.68 -19.87
C ILE A 101 3.87 12.67 -18.47
N LEU A 102 5.06 13.25 -18.27
CA LEU A 102 5.64 13.47 -16.96
C LEU A 102 4.79 14.49 -16.18
N TYR A 103 4.00 14.00 -15.24
CA TYR A 103 3.09 14.80 -14.42
C TYR A 103 3.84 15.59 -13.37
N CYS A 104 4.62 14.91 -12.54
CA CYS A 104 5.44 15.55 -11.52
C CYS A 104 6.80 14.85 -11.36
N TYR A 105 7.71 15.58 -10.78
CA TYR A 105 9.11 15.19 -10.64
C TYR A 105 9.67 15.58 -9.28
N GLN A 106 10.55 14.75 -8.75
CA GLN A 106 11.31 14.99 -7.52
C GLN A 106 12.79 14.68 -7.76
N ASN A 107 13.67 15.39 -7.08
CA ASN A 107 15.11 15.11 -7.10
C ASN A 107 15.68 15.09 -5.68
N ALA A 108 16.60 14.17 -5.43
CA ALA A 108 17.33 14.05 -4.16
C ALA A 108 18.68 14.79 -4.20
N TYR A 109 19.09 15.28 -5.35
CA TYR A 109 20.37 15.97 -5.57
C TYR A 109 21.56 15.14 -5.01
N ASP A 110 22.42 15.78 -4.23
CA ASP A 110 23.60 15.15 -3.62
C ASP A 110 23.28 14.26 -2.42
N THR A 111 22.01 14.24 -1.98
CA THR A 111 21.56 13.41 -0.85
C THR A 111 20.95 12.08 -1.30
N ALA A 112 21.21 11.66 -2.54
CA ALA A 112 20.68 10.44 -3.12
C ALA A 112 21.25 9.19 -2.46
N ASP A 113 20.37 8.22 -2.17
CA ASP A 113 20.77 6.90 -1.69
C ASP A 113 21.35 6.07 -2.83
N TYR A 114 22.35 5.26 -2.52
CA TYR A 114 22.84 4.26 -3.44
C TYR A 114 22.01 2.98 -3.36
N ILE A 115 21.53 2.52 -4.48
CA ILE A 115 20.87 1.21 -4.63
C ILE A 115 21.88 0.25 -5.24
N ALA A 116 22.22 -0.80 -4.50
CA ALA A 116 23.16 -1.82 -4.95
C ALA A 116 22.55 -2.67 -6.09
N PRO A 117 23.38 -3.29 -6.94
CA PRO A 117 22.88 -4.30 -7.89
C PRO A 117 22.36 -5.53 -7.14
N ALA A 118 21.43 -6.27 -7.75
CA ALA A 118 20.79 -7.44 -7.13
C ALA A 118 21.79 -8.51 -6.67
N ALA A 119 22.90 -8.65 -7.40
CA ALA A 119 23.97 -9.61 -7.07
C ALA A 119 24.68 -9.28 -5.74
N THR A 120 24.63 -8.03 -5.28
CA THR A 120 25.25 -7.59 -4.02
C THR A 120 24.27 -7.63 -2.88
N GLU A 121 23.07 -7.09 -3.08
CA GLU A 121 22.00 -7.01 -2.07
C GLU A 121 20.65 -6.93 -2.76
N LEU A 122 19.70 -7.80 -2.37
CA LEU A 122 18.33 -7.70 -2.84
C LEU A 122 17.60 -6.63 -2.03
N VAL A 123 17.12 -5.60 -2.71
CA VAL A 123 16.40 -4.47 -2.12
C VAL A 123 14.97 -4.43 -2.65
N GLU A 124 14.00 -4.48 -1.75
CA GLU A 124 12.59 -4.26 -2.07
C GLU A 124 12.06 -3.10 -1.22
N LYS A 125 11.43 -2.13 -1.86
CA LYS A 125 10.90 -0.93 -1.21
C LYS A 125 9.53 -0.58 -1.75
N SER A 126 8.61 -0.19 -0.86
CA SER A 126 7.36 0.46 -1.24
C SER A 126 7.59 1.97 -1.28
N VAL A 127 7.32 2.57 -2.41
CA VAL A 127 7.44 4.01 -2.62
C VAL A 127 6.05 4.62 -2.67
N THR A 128 5.77 5.57 -1.81
CA THR A 128 4.48 6.28 -1.75
C THR A 128 4.73 7.78 -1.90
N ILE A 129 4.11 8.38 -2.90
CA ILE A 129 4.24 9.82 -3.18
C ILE A 129 2.86 10.46 -3.17
N PRO A 130 2.59 11.39 -2.26
CA PRO A 130 1.38 12.20 -2.32
C PRO A 130 1.51 13.24 -3.44
N ILE A 131 0.50 13.31 -4.30
CA ILE A 131 0.42 14.29 -5.38
C ILE A 131 -0.87 15.11 -5.28
N ILE A 132 -0.79 16.37 -5.68
CA ILE A 132 -1.96 17.23 -5.82
C ILE A 132 -2.59 16.95 -7.18
N VAL A 133 -3.91 16.83 -7.18
CA VAL A 133 -4.73 16.62 -8.38
C VAL A 133 -5.92 17.57 -8.37
N GLY A 134 -6.54 17.81 -9.52
CA GLY A 134 -7.68 18.71 -9.64
C GLY A 134 -8.95 18.14 -9.02
N ASP A 135 -9.25 16.88 -9.30
CA ASP A 135 -10.36 16.12 -8.70
C ASP A 135 -9.89 14.69 -8.38
N THR A 136 -9.89 14.34 -7.09
CA THR A 136 -9.45 13.03 -6.63
C THR A 136 -10.34 11.89 -7.11
N LYS A 137 -11.62 12.15 -7.36
CA LYS A 137 -12.60 11.13 -7.77
C LYS A 137 -12.41 10.66 -9.22
N THR A 138 -11.80 11.50 -10.05
CA THR A 138 -11.55 11.20 -11.47
C THR A 138 -10.16 10.63 -11.72
N VAL A 139 -9.35 10.44 -10.68
CA VAL A 139 -8.01 9.85 -10.81
C VAL A 139 -8.09 8.34 -10.84
N THR A 140 -7.49 7.74 -11.86
CA THR A 140 -7.41 6.30 -12.06
C THR A 140 -5.96 5.86 -12.24
N CYS A 141 -5.69 4.57 -12.24
CA CYS A 141 -4.40 4.02 -12.60
C CYS A 141 -4.54 2.96 -13.71
N ALA A 142 -3.47 2.81 -14.48
CA ALA A 142 -3.36 1.79 -15.51
C ALA A 142 -2.73 0.52 -14.91
N LEU A 143 -3.41 -0.12 -13.96
CA LEU A 143 -2.94 -1.37 -13.36
C LEU A 143 -3.24 -2.56 -14.27
N GLU A 144 -2.23 -3.32 -14.61
CA GLU A 144 -2.45 -4.70 -15.01
C GLU A 144 -2.91 -5.51 -13.80
N LYS A 145 -3.94 -6.35 -13.98
CA LYS A 145 -4.58 -7.13 -12.90
C LYS A 145 -3.62 -8.04 -12.12
N SER A 146 -2.43 -8.31 -12.66
CA SER A 146 -1.40 -9.15 -12.03
C SER A 146 -0.64 -8.48 -10.87
N LEU A 147 -0.76 -7.16 -10.71
CA LEU A 147 -0.02 -6.37 -9.71
C LEU A 147 -0.89 -5.82 -8.58
N ILE A 148 -2.11 -6.35 -8.41
CA ILE A 148 -2.97 -5.95 -7.30
C ILE A 148 -2.38 -6.53 -6.00
N TYR A 149 -1.60 -5.74 -5.32
CA TYR A 149 -1.23 -6.02 -3.93
C TYR A 149 -2.36 -5.55 -3.03
N ILE A 150 -3.09 -6.51 -2.48
CA ILE A 150 -4.05 -6.25 -1.41
C ILE A 150 -3.22 -5.91 -0.17
N THR A 151 -3.41 -4.73 0.40
CA THR A 151 -2.82 -4.42 1.71
C THR A 151 -3.51 -5.28 2.78
N GLN A 152 -2.86 -5.48 3.93
CA GLN A 152 -3.49 -6.20 5.05
C GLN A 152 -4.83 -5.55 5.43
N SER A 153 -4.92 -4.23 5.39
CA SER A 153 -6.17 -3.48 5.62
C SER A 153 -7.24 -3.78 4.56
N ASP A 154 -6.86 -3.83 3.29
CA ASP A 154 -7.81 -4.14 2.20
C ASP A 154 -8.28 -5.59 2.27
N LEU A 155 -7.40 -6.51 2.71
CA LEU A 155 -7.72 -7.91 2.95
C LEU A 155 -8.66 -8.04 4.17
N GLU A 156 -8.38 -7.35 5.27
CA GLU A 156 -9.22 -7.31 6.46
C GLU A 156 -10.60 -6.72 6.15
N ASP A 157 -10.67 -5.64 5.37
CA ASP A 157 -11.92 -5.01 4.95
C ASP A 157 -12.71 -5.91 3.97
N SER A 158 -12.03 -6.61 3.09
CA SER A 158 -12.66 -7.61 2.21
C SER A 158 -13.15 -8.84 2.98
N LEU A 159 -12.41 -9.26 4.01
CA LEU A 159 -12.77 -10.42 4.84
C LEU A 159 -13.90 -10.13 5.82
N LYS A 160 -14.11 -8.88 6.25
CA LYS A 160 -15.20 -8.47 7.17
C LYS A 160 -16.62 -8.80 6.67
N GLY A 161 -16.77 -9.11 5.37
CA GLY A 161 -18.06 -9.48 4.76
C GLY A 161 -18.16 -10.86 4.15
N HIS A 162 -17.08 -11.63 4.09
CA HIS A 162 -17.04 -12.86 3.30
C HIS A 162 -16.82 -14.14 4.12
N LEU A 163 -17.92 -14.70 4.61
CA LEU A 163 -18.07 -16.16 4.57
C LEU A 163 -18.34 -16.52 3.10
N ARG A 164 -17.44 -17.30 2.48
CA ARG A 164 -17.63 -17.71 1.08
C ARG A 164 -18.96 -18.44 0.95
N GLN A 165 -19.77 -18.02 -0.01
CA GLN A 165 -21.06 -18.66 -0.29
C GLN A 165 -20.92 -20.18 -0.48
N THR A 166 -19.76 -20.62 -1.00
CA THR A 166 -19.38 -22.02 -1.23
C THR A 166 -19.05 -22.79 0.05
N GLU A 167 -18.89 -22.15 1.19
CA GLU A 167 -18.60 -22.78 2.49
C GLU A 167 -19.84 -22.92 3.37
N LYS A 168 -20.99 -22.42 2.90
CA LYS A 168 -22.25 -22.49 3.62
C LYS A 168 -22.99 -23.78 3.29
N GLY A 169 -23.30 -24.55 4.30
CA GLY A 169 -24.19 -25.72 4.19
C GLY A 169 -23.60 -26.96 3.53
N ILE A 170 -22.27 -27.00 3.35
CA ILE A 170 -21.57 -28.18 2.79
C ILE A 170 -20.82 -28.97 3.89
N PRO A 171 -20.52 -30.24 3.70
CA PRO A 171 -19.66 -31.01 4.60
C PRO A 171 -18.29 -30.34 4.76
N GLY A 172 -17.88 -30.12 6.01
CA GLY A 172 -16.61 -29.40 6.31
C GLY A 172 -16.70 -27.89 6.26
N GLY A 173 -17.83 -27.32 5.89
CA GLY A 173 -18.06 -25.85 5.84
C GLY A 173 -18.80 -25.32 7.07
N VAL A 174 -19.32 -24.10 6.96
CA VAL A 174 -20.09 -23.41 8.00
C VAL A 174 -21.57 -23.76 7.89
N ALA A 175 -22.15 -24.16 9.00
CA ALA A 175 -23.58 -24.45 9.04
C ALA A 175 -24.40 -23.18 8.77
N THR A 176 -25.48 -23.31 7.98
CA THR A 176 -26.41 -22.23 7.69
C THR A 176 -27.63 -22.30 8.60
N LEU A 177 -28.07 -21.13 9.07
CA LEU A 177 -29.36 -21.02 9.75
C LEU A 177 -30.47 -20.88 8.70
N GLY A 178 -31.59 -21.52 8.92
CA GLY A 178 -32.83 -21.31 8.16
C GLY A 178 -33.45 -19.93 8.46
N ALA A 179 -34.53 -19.61 7.76
CA ALA A 179 -35.31 -18.37 8.00
C ALA A 179 -35.89 -18.28 9.43
N ASP A 180 -35.99 -19.39 10.12
CA ASP A 180 -36.41 -19.49 11.54
C ASP A 180 -35.25 -19.34 12.54
N GLY A 181 -34.04 -18.99 12.06
CA GLY A 181 -32.83 -18.86 12.87
C GLY A 181 -32.27 -20.17 13.41
N LYS A 182 -32.74 -21.35 12.92
CA LYS A 182 -32.26 -22.65 13.35
C LYS A 182 -31.44 -23.33 12.28
N LEU A 183 -30.56 -24.25 12.69
CA LEU A 183 -29.85 -25.13 11.77
C LEU A 183 -30.83 -25.90 10.88
N SER A 184 -30.52 -26.03 9.60
CA SER A 184 -31.32 -26.90 8.70
C SER A 184 -31.38 -28.34 9.23
N GLU A 185 -32.45 -29.05 8.94
CA GLU A 185 -32.63 -30.42 9.45
C GLU A 185 -31.50 -31.38 9.05
N SER A 186 -30.94 -31.18 7.85
CA SER A 186 -29.80 -31.94 7.34
C SER A 186 -28.49 -31.69 8.10
N GLN A 187 -28.42 -30.59 8.85
CA GLN A 187 -27.22 -30.16 9.62
C GLN A 187 -27.41 -30.36 11.13
N ARG A 188 -28.60 -30.80 11.54
CA ARG A 188 -28.86 -31.14 12.94
C ARG A 188 -28.36 -32.57 13.24
N PRO A 189 -27.81 -32.80 14.44
CA PRO A 189 -27.54 -34.14 14.86
C PRO A 189 -28.85 -34.98 14.84
N THR A 190 -28.78 -36.23 14.42
CA THR A 190 -29.93 -37.13 14.43
C THR A 190 -30.53 -37.22 15.82
N VAL A 191 -31.85 -37.21 15.88
CA VAL A 191 -32.67 -37.02 17.10
C VAL A 191 -32.44 -38.11 18.19
N ASP A 192 -31.78 -39.20 17.83
CA ASP A 192 -31.48 -40.31 18.77
C ASP A 192 -30.41 -39.95 19.83
N ALA A 193 -29.75 -38.80 19.70
CA ALA A 193 -28.68 -38.43 20.62
C ALA A 193 -29.16 -37.60 21.82
N TYR A 194 -30.04 -36.58 21.60
CA TYR A 194 -30.44 -35.67 22.70
C TYR A 194 -31.79 -35.01 22.42
N THR A 195 -32.56 -34.80 23.47
CA THR A 195 -33.73 -33.91 23.43
C THR A 195 -33.28 -32.46 23.22
N LYS A 196 -34.18 -31.61 22.73
CA LYS A 196 -33.91 -30.16 22.57
C LYS A 196 -33.31 -29.53 23.85
N ALA A 197 -33.90 -29.83 25.00
CA ALA A 197 -33.44 -29.32 26.30
C ALA A 197 -32.00 -29.81 26.64
N GLN A 198 -31.71 -31.09 26.35
CA GLN A 198 -30.38 -31.65 26.58
C GLN A 198 -29.33 -31.06 25.62
N THR A 199 -29.73 -30.79 24.37
CA THR A 199 -28.87 -30.15 23.38
C THR A 199 -28.58 -28.72 23.80
N ASP A 200 -29.61 -27.95 24.16
CA ASP A 200 -29.48 -26.56 24.62
C ASP A 200 -28.60 -26.47 25.89
N GLN A 201 -28.80 -27.41 26.83
CA GLN A 201 -28.01 -27.46 28.06
C GLN A 201 -26.56 -27.83 27.80
N ARG A 202 -26.27 -28.76 26.87
CA ARG A 202 -24.90 -29.13 26.50
C ARG A 202 -24.19 -28.05 25.71
N ILE A 203 -24.90 -27.35 24.81
CA ILE A 203 -24.35 -26.21 24.09
C ILE A 203 -24.01 -25.11 25.07
N SER A 204 -24.94 -24.76 26.00
CA SER A 204 -24.66 -23.76 27.03
C SER A 204 -23.47 -24.16 27.90
N ALA A 205 -23.42 -25.40 28.38
CA ALA A 205 -22.31 -25.89 29.18
C ALA A 205 -20.96 -25.89 28.42
N ALA A 206 -21.00 -26.26 27.12
CA ALA A 206 -19.80 -26.25 26.28
C ALA A 206 -19.31 -24.79 25.99
N VAL A 207 -20.24 -23.85 25.74
CA VAL A 207 -19.93 -22.43 25.55
C VAL A 207 -19.38 -21.84 26.86
N ASP A 208 -20.00 -22.12 28.00
CA ASP A 208 -19.55 -21.64 29.32
C ASP A 208 -18.18 -22.23 29.66
N SER A 209 -17.98 -23.54 29.41
CA SER A 209 -16.69 -24.18 29.61
C SER A 209 -15.59 -23.57 28.70
N HIS A 210 -15.93 -23.30 27.44
CA HIS A 210 -15.01 -22.70 26.49
C HIS A 210 -14.70 -21.24 26.87
N ASN A 211 -15.71 -20.45 27.24
CA ASN A 211 -15.52 -19.04 27.63
C ASN A 211 -14.75 -18.89 28.95
N ASN A 212 -14.92 -19.85 29.88
CA ASN A 212 -14.27 -19.83 31.18
C ASN A 212 -12.93 -20.59 31.21
N ALA A 213 -12.57 -21.32 30.14
CA ALA A 213 -11.30 -22.02 30.09
C ALA A 213 -10.15 -21.04 29.95
N GLU A 214 -9.19 -21.08 30.88
CA GLU A 214 -7.97 -20.23 30.80
C GLU A 214 -7.20 -20.43 29.49
N ASN A 215 -7.31 -21.63 28.91
CA ASN A 215 -6.66 -22.00 27.66
C ASN A 215 -7.53 -21.79 26.41
N ALA A 216 -8.75 -21.26 26.55
CA ALA A 216 -9.59 -20.97 25.40
C ALA A 216 -8.87 -19.98 24.47
N HIS A 217 -8.80 -20.36 23.19
CA HIS A 217 -8.11 -19.55 22.18
C HIS A 217 -6.60 -19.36 22.41
N THR A 218 -5.92 -20.28 23.12
CA THR A 218 -4.47 -20.22 23.36
C THR A 218 -3.69 -20.16 22.07
N ASP A 219 -4.10 -20.90 21.04
CA ASP A 219 -3.57 -20.88 19.69
C ASP A 219 -3.70 -19.48 19.05
N ILE A 220 -4.89 -18.89 19.12
CA ILE A 220 -5.16 -17.53 18.59
C ILE A 220 -4.37 -16.48 19.39
N ARG A 221 -4.32 -16.61 20.72
CA ARG A 221 -3.53 -15.71 21.58
C ARG A 221 -2.05 -15.80 21.26
N ASN A 222 -1.51 -17.01 21.11
CA ASN A 222 -0.12 -17.25 20.76
C ASN A 222 0.19 -16.70 19.37
N GLU A 223 -0.70 -16.88 18.40
CA GLU A 223 -0.55 -16.35 17.06
C GLU A 223 -0.64 -14.81 17.04
N THR A 224 -1.54 -14.23 17.84
CA THR A 224 -1.62 -12.77 18.03
C THR A 224 -0.34 -12.20 18.65
N VAL A 225 0.23 -12.86 19.65
CA VAL A 225 1.51 -12.47 20.27
C VAL A 225 2.64 -12.57 19.27
N LYS A 226 2.66 -13.65 18.46
CA LYS A 226 3.66 -13.84 17.40
C LYS A 226 3.54 -12.75 16.33
N LEU A 227 2.33 -12.49 15.84
CA LEU A 227 2.08 -11.42 14.85
C LEU A 227 2.47 -10.04 15.40
N LYS A 228 2.14 -9.77 16.67
CA LYS A 228 2.58 -8.51 17.31
C LYS A 228 4.10 -8.40 17.35
N SER A 229 4.79 -9.47 17.73
CA SER A 229 6.26 -9.51 17.73
C SER A 229 6.85 -9.32 16.32
N GLU A 230 6.22 -9.90 15.30
CA GLU A 230 6.62 -9.73 13.90
C GLU A 230 6.38 -8.29 13.40
N ILE A 231 5.26 -7.68 13.81
CA ILE A 231 4.95 -6.26 13.52
C ILE A 231 5.95 -5.35 14.23
N ASP A 232 6.26 -5.60 15.49
CA ASP A 232 7.25 -4.83 16.25
C ASP A 232 8.64 -4.96 15.61
N ALA A 233 9.02 -6.16 15.17
CA ALA A 233 10.27 -6.39 14.45
C ALA A 233 10.31 -5.71 13.07
N LEU A 234 9.18 -5.68 12.35
CA LEU A 234 9.04 -4.96 11.09
C LEU A 234 9.11 -3.45 11.30
N ASN A 235 8.43 -2.92 12.32
CA ASN A 235 8.49 -1.52 12.70
C ASN A 235 9.90 -1.11 13.11
N LEU A 236 10.61 -1.97 13.86
CA LEU A 236 12.01 -1.75 14.21
C LEU A 236 12.91 -1.72 12.96
N LYS A 237 12.72 -2.67 12.02
CA LYS A 237 13.43 -2.69 10.74
C LYS A 237 13.13 -1.46 9.89
N PHE A 238 11.86 -1.03 9.85
CA PHE A 238 11.45 0.17 9.15
C PHE A 238 12.10 1.41 9.78
N THR A 239 12.02 1.54 11.10
CA THR A 239 12.66 2.64 11.85
C THR A 239 14.18 2.64 11.65
N MET A 240 14.84 1.48 11.70
CA MET A 240 16.27 1.36 11.45
C MET A 240 16.64 1.69 9.99
N ASN A 241 15.80 1.33 9.02
CA ASN A 241 16.03 1.68 7.62
C ASN A 241 15.81 3.18 7.37
N VAL A 242 14.80 3.77 8.00
CA VAL A 242 14.56 5.22 7.92
C VAL A 242 15.73 6.02 8.54
N THR A 243 16.34 5.51 9.61
CA THR A 243 17.49 6.16 10.23
C THR A 243 18.80 5.96 9.46
N LYS A 244 18.92 4.85 8.71
CA LYS A 244 20.12 4.56 7.90
C LYS A 244 20.04 5.10 6.47
N ASN A 245 18.85 5.19 5.92
CA ASN A 245 18.57 5.73 4.60
C ASN A 245 17.63 6.91 4.77
N PRO A 246 18.10 8.15 4.67
CA PRO A 246 17.24 9.32 4.79
C PRO A 246 16.30 9.39 3.57
N PHE A 247 15.15 8.75 3.69
CA PHE A 247 14.05 8.99 2.77
C PHE A 247 13.44 10.34 3.10
N SER A 248 13.26 11.18 2.11
CA SER A 248 12.36 12.30 2.29
C SER A 248 10.94 11.82 2.02
N ALA A 249 10.15 11.74 3.06
CA ALA A 249 8.71 11.73 2.93
C ALA A 249 8.24 13.17 2.99
N THR A 250 7.54 13.61 1.96
CA THR A 250 6.92 14.94 1.98
C THR A 250 5.48 14.76 2.49
N PHE A 251 5.22 15.35 3.64
CA PHE A 251 3.88 15.38 4.21
C PHE A 251 3.20 16.69 3.81
N GLY A 252 1.93 16.63 3.41
CA GLY A 252 1.12 17.81 3.13
C GLY A 252 0.81 18.63 4.39
N SER A 253 0.85 18.03 5.58
CA SER A 253 0.79 18.65 6.89
C SER A 253 1.65 17.85 7.87
N LEU A 254 2.24 18.53 8.83
CA LEU A 254 2.94 17.93 9.97
C LEU A 254 2.05 17.84 11.22
N ASP A 255 0.77 18.22 11.11
CA ASP A 255 -0.18 18.20 12.21
C ASP A 255 -0.39 16.75 12.69
N GLY A 256 -0.13 16.51 13.97
CA GLY A 256 -0.23 15.20 14.58
C GLY A 256 0.98 14.27 14.36
N LEU A 257 2.03 14.73 13.67
CA LEU A 257 3.27 14.00 13.57
C LEU A 257 4.17 14.32 14.77
N THR A 258 4.47 13.30 15.58
CA THR A 258 5.49 13.43 16.61
C THR A 258 6.79 12.83 16.10
N VAL A 259 7.80 13.66 15.91
CA VAL A 259 9.14 13.23 15.54
C VAL A 259 10.02 13.30 16.79
N THR A 260 10.58 12.15 17.19
CA THR A 260 11.52 12.08 18.30
C THR A 260 12.92 11.96 17.74
N GLY A 261 13.76 12.95 17.99
CA GLY A 261 15.15 12.97 17.52
C GLY A 261 15.82 14.29 17.88
N VAL A 262 17.09 14.41 17.57
CA VAL A 262 17.88 15.62 17.79
C VAL A 262 18.00 16.38 16.47
N TRP A 263 17.60 17.65 16.46
CA TRP A 263 17.79 18.50 15.28
C TRP A 263 19.27 18.81 15.05
N ASN A 264 19.79 18.37 13.92
CA ASN A 264 21.12 18.74 13.47
C ASN A 264 21.01 19.98 12.56
N ALA A 265 21.43 21.14 13.10
CA ALA A 265 21.30 22.43 12.40
C ALA A 265 22.24 22.55 11.20
N GLU A 266 23.39 21.86 11.20
CA GLU A 266 24.35 21.91 10.08
C GLU A 266 23.85 21.15 8.87
N LEU A 267 23.15 20.04 9.11
CA LEU A 267 22.63 19.17 8.05
C LEU A 267 21.13 19.43 7.76
N ALA A 268 20.50 20.36 8.47
CA ALA A 268 19.08 20.70 8.36
C ALA A 268 18.15 19.46 8.40
N ARG A 269 18.45 18.53 9.33
CA ARG A 269 17.70 17.27 9.48
C ARG A 269 17.55 16.88 10.94
N VAL A 270 16.56 16.02 11.20
CA VAL A 270 16.43 15.35 12.50
C VAL A 270 17.23 14.04 12.45
N GLU A 271 18.09 13.81 13.43
CA GLU A 271 18.85 12.56 13.64
C GLU A 271 18.21 11.77 14.78
N PHE A 272 18.02 10.46 14.55
CA PHE A 272 17.37 9.53 15.49
C PHE A 272 18.38 8.65 16.19
#